data_37d39f7864b5f386da5fd02ad9d600f6
#
_entry.id   37d39f7864b5f386da5fd02ad9d600f6
#
_cell.length_a   1.000
_cell.length_b   1.000
_cell.length_c   1.000
_cell.angle_alpha   90.00
_cell.angle_beta   90.00
_cell.angle_gamma   90.00
#
_symmetry.space_group_name_H-M   'P 1'
#
loop_
_entity.id
_entity.type
_entity.pdbx_description
1 polymer ?
#
loop_
_entity_poly.entity_id
_entity_poly.type
_entity_poly.pdbx_seq_one_letter_code
_entity_poly.pdbx_strand_id
1 'polypeptide(L)'
;MILARIFTNIYKESGIILIDAKGQKYICGNPKKEKPITLRLLKENLNWKLLLDPELEFPEAYMRNEIIIENASLKDFLMDLIKNLGRGEISTASLITKKIYQVWRTITNYNVPGRSRKNVEHHYDIGGEKGEKLYDIF
;
A
#
# COMPACT_ATOMS: atom_id res chain seq x y z
N MET A 1 -16.55 -0.50 6.36
CA MET A 1 -15.48 -0.60 5.34
C MET A 1 -14.54 -1.77 5.70
N ILE A 2 -14.16 -2.62 4.73
CA ILE A 2 -13.32 -3.81 4.99
C ILE A 2 -11.92 -3.40 5.46
N LEU A 3 -11.32 -2.39 4.83
CA LEU A 3 -10.01 -1.86 5.20
C LEU A 3 -9.98 -1.42 6.68
N ALA A 4 -11.03 -0.76 7.18
CA ALA A 4 -11.13 -0.36 8.58
C ALA A 4 -11.12 -1.55 9.55
N ARG A 5 -11.75 -2.66 9.18
CA ARG A 5 -11.70 -3.90 10.01
C ARG A 5 -10.30 -4.48 10.08
N ILE A 6 -9.55 -4.44 8.97
CA ILE A 6 -8.15 -4.89 8.94
C ILE A 6 -7.29 -4.00 9.83
N PHE A 7 -7.41 -2.67 9.71
CA PHE A 7 -6.69 -1.75 10.59
C PHE A 7 -7.06 -1.96 12.08
N THR A 8 -8.33 -2.20 12.40
CA THR A 8 -8.75 -2.50 13.77
C THR A 8 -8.10 -3.78 14.30
N ASN A 9 -7.89 -4.78 13.44
CA ASN A 9 -7.20 -6.01 13.82
C ASN A 9 -5.69 -5.83 13.98
N ILE A 10 -5.07 -4.91 13.24
CA ILE A 10 -3.64 -4.58 13.33
C ILE A 10 -3.38 -3.73 14.57
N TYR A 11 -4.17 -2.69 14.78
CA TYR A 11 -3.99 -1.74 15.87
C TYR A 11 -4.56 -2.26 17.20
N LYS A 12 -3.73 -2.96 17.98
CA LYS A 12 -4.11 -3.50 19.30
C LYS A 12 -3.67 -2.60 20.45
N GLU A 13 -2.51 -1.97 20.35
CA GLU A 13 -1.94 -1.14 21.42
C GLU A 13 -2.17 0.35 21.23
N SER A 14 -2.26 0.79 20.00
CA SER A 14 -2.57 2.17 19.61
C SER A 14 -3.80 2.21 18.72
N GLY A 15 -4.06 3.34 18.09
CA GLY A 15 -5.17 3.46 17.16
C GLY A 15 -5.00 4.63 16.21
N ILE A 16 -5.67 4.52 15.07
CA ILE A 16 -5.75 5.56 14.06
C ILE A 16 -7.21 5.85 13.70
N ILE A 17 -7.43 6.98 13.07
CA ILE A 17 -8.68 7.31 12.42
C ILE A 17 -8.51 7.10 10.92
N LEU A 18 -9.38 6.33 10.31
CA LEU A 18 -9.45 6.18 8.86
C LEU A 18 -10.66 6.96 8.35
N ILE A 19 -10.49 7.79 7.34
CA ILE A 19 -11.57 8.55 6.69
C ILE A 19 -11.64 8.10 5.24
N ASP A 20 -12.81 7.64 4.81
CA ASP A 20 -13.01 7.23 3.42
C ASP A 20 -13.31 8.43 2.49
N ALA A 21 -13.39 8.15 1.19
CA ALA A 21 -13.65 9.17 0.17
C ALA A 21 -15.01 9.89 0.33
N LYS A 22 -15.93 9.31 1.08
CA LYS A 22 -17.24 9.91 1.42
C LYS A 22 -17.18 10.74 2.69
N GLY A 23 -16.02 10.81 3.35
CA GLY A 23 -15.83 11.53 4.61
C GLY A 23 -16.25 10.75 5.85
N GLN A 24 -16.62 9.48 5.70
CA GLN A 24 -17.01 8.66 6.86
C GLN A 24 -15.77 8.27 7.67
N LYS A 25 -15.85 8.48 8.99
CA LYS A 25 -14.77 8.20 9.93
C LYS A 25 -14.92 6.80 10.52
N TYR A 26 -13.82 6.09 10.59
CA TYR A 26 -13.70 4.77 11.23
C TYR A 26 -12.56 4.82 12.24
N ILE A 27 -12.87 4.50 13.50
CA ILE A 27 -11.88 4.42 14.56
C ILE A 27 -11.32 3.00 14.53
N CYS A 28 -10.01 2.87 14.32
CA CYS A 28 -9.31 1.61 14.24
C CYS A 28 -8.38 1.48 15.46
N GLY A 29 -8.62 0.49 16.32
CA GLY A 29 -7.91 0.33 17.58
C GLY A 29 -8.35 1.31 18.66
N ASN A 30 -7.43 1.69 19.54
CA ASN A 30 -7.66 2.61 20.65
C ASN A 30 -6.73 3.83 20.55
N PRO A 31 -7.14 4.89 19.86
CA PRO A 31 -6.31 6.09 19.74
C PRO A 31 -6.24 6.82 21.09
N LYS A 32 -5.07 6.77 21.74
CA LYS A 32 -4.83 7.37 23.06
C LYS A 32 -4.37 8.82 23.00
N LYS A 33 -4.00 9.32 21.81
CA LYS A 33 -3.52 10.69 21.62
C LYS A 33 -4.70 11.66 21.48
N GLU A 34 -4.53 12.87 21.98
CA GLU A 34 -5.50 13.97 21.81
C GLU A 34 -5.72 14.26 20.30
N LYS A 35 -4.66 14.18 19.48
CA LYS A 35 -4.73 14.24 18.02
C LYS A 35 -4.20 12.94 17.43
N PRO A 36 -5.06 11.95 17.21
CA PRO A 36 -4.63 10.67 16.67
C PRO A 36 -4.21 10.80 15.21
N ILE A 37 -3.34 9.89 14.78
CA ILE A 37 -2.95 9.76 13.38
C ILE A 37 -4.23 9.51 12.58
N THR A 38 -4.44 10.30 11.55
CA THR A 38 -5.61 10.17 10.69
C THR A 38 -5.16 9.89 9.26
N LEU A 39 -5.67 8.81 8.69
CA LEU A 39 -5.45 8.42 7.30
C LEU A 39 -6.72 8.73 6.50
N ARG A 40 -6.62 9.66 5.56
CA ARG A 40 -7.74 10.05 4.69
C ARG A 40 -7.53 9.51 3.28
N LEU A 41 -8.52 8.78 2.79
CA LEU A 41 -8.57 8.29 1.42
C LEU A 41 -9.44 9.24 0.58
N LEU A 42 -8.90 9.78 -0.50
CA LEU A 42 -9.64 10.74 -1.35
C LEU A 42 -10.38 10.06 -2.50
N LYS A 43 -10.12 8.77 -2.75
CA LYS A 43 -10.77 8.02 -3.84
C LYS A 43 -11.42 6.74 -3.33
N GLU A 44 -12.64 6.45 -3.78
CA GLU A 44 -13.40 5.26 -3.36
C GLU A 44 -12.72 3.95 -3.71
N ASN A 45 -12.06 3.89 -4.86
CA ASN A 45 -11.37 2.69 -5.34
C ASN A 45 -10.12 2.33 -4.51
N LEU A 46 -9.54 3.27 -3.75
CA LEU A 46 -8.38 3.00 -2.90
C LEU A 46 -8.66 1.95 -1.84
N ASN A 47 -9.89 1.88 -1.35
CA ASN A 47 -10.28 0.84 -0.39
C ASN A 47 -10.00 -0.58 -0.93
N TRP A 48 -10.31 -0.84 -2.19
CA TRP A 48 -10.07 -2.13 -2.83
C TRP A 48 -8.62 -2.31 -3.28
N LYS A 49 -8.01 -1.27 -3.81
CA LYS A 49 -6.62 -1.30 -4.26
C LYS A 49 -5.65 -1.59 -3.12
N LEU A 50 -5.81 -0.92 -1.99
CA LEU A 50 -5.02 -1.15 -0.78
C LEU A 50 -5.26 -2.53 -0.16
N LEU A 51 -6.40 -3.16 -0.41
CA LEU A 51 -6.67 -4.53 0.02
C LEU A 51 -5.97 -5.56 -0.87
N LEU A 52 -5.87 -5.26 -2.17
CA LEU A 52 -5.29 -6.17 -3.15
C LEU A 52 -3.77 -6.12 -3.16
N ASP A 53 -3.20 -4.92 -3.16
CA ASP A 53 -1.75 -4.72 -3.19
C ASP A 53 -1.35 -3.47 -2.39
N PRO A 54 -1.29 -3.57 -1.05
CA PRO A 54 -0.94 -2.43 -0.20
C PRO A 54 0.49 -1.95 -0.40
N GLU A 55 1.43 -2.84 -0.76
CA GLU A 55 2.84 -2.51 -0.92
C GLU A 55 3.11 -1.62 -2.13
N LEU A 56 2.33 -1.78 -3.20
CA LEU A 56 2.42 -0.95 -4.39
C LEU A 56 1.48 0.25 -4.32
N GLU A 57 0.22 0.01 -3.97
CA GLU A 57 -0.81 1.05 -4.07
C GLU A 57 -0.68 2.14 -3.00
N PHE A 58 -0.17 1.81 -1.79
CA PHE A 58 -0.03 2.81 -0.74
C PHE A 58 1.00 3.90 -1.11
N PRO A 59 2.27 3.58 -1.48
CA PRO A 59 3.23 4.60 -1.87
C PRO A 59 2.82 5.36 -3.12
N GLU A 60 2.24 4.69 -4.12
CA GLU A 60 1.76 5.37 -5.33
C GLU A 60 0.61 6.34 -5.03
N ALA A 61 -0.39 5.93 -4.27
CA ALA A 61 -1.51 6.78 -3.91
C ALA A 61 -1.07 7.96 -3.01
N TYR A 62 -0.08 7.73 -2.13
CA TYR A 62 0.52 8.80 -1.33
C TYR A 62 1.23 9.83 -2.22
N MET A 63 2.05 9.39 -3.18
CA MET A 63 2.74 10.29 -4.12
C MET A 63 1.76 11.07 -5.02
N ARG A 64 0.62 10.45 -5.37
CA ARG A 64 -0.44 11.12 -6.13
C ARG A 64 -1.33 12.02 -5.27
N ASN A 65 -1.03 12.18 -3.97
CA ASN A 65 -1.88 12.89 -2.99
C ASN A 65 -3.32 12.36 -2.92
N GLU A 66 -3.53 11.08 -3.19
CA GLU A 66 -4.82 10.40 -3.04
C GLU A 66 -5.02 9.83 -1.62
N ILE A 67 -3.91 9.73 -0.86
CA ILE A 67 -3.87 9.43 0.57
C ILE A 67 -3.24 10.61 1.29
N ILE A 68 -3.91 11.10 2.34
CA ILE A 68 -3.41 12.17 3.20
C ILE A 68 -3.23 11.61 4.61
N ILE A 69 -2.07 11.88 5.21
CA ILE A 69 -1.78 11.58 6.62
C ILE A 69 -1.90 12.88 7.40
N GLU A 70 -2.83 12.94 8.35
CA GLU A 70 -3.05 14.09 9.22
C GLU A 70 -2.52 13.78 10.63
N ASN A 71 -2.01 14.81 11.31
CA ASN A 71 -1.49 14.77 12.69
C ASN A 71 -0.24 13.89 12.88
N ALA A 72 0.44 13.50 11.81
CA ALA A 72 1.69 12.74 11.85
C ALA A 72 2.45 12.90 10.54
N SER A 73 3.77 12.66 10.58
CA SER A 73 4.55 12.46 9.36
C SER A 73 4.31 11.05 8.78
N LEU A 74 4.65 10.85 7.51
CA LEU A 74 4.65 9.51 6.89
C LEU A 74 5.51 8.53 7.70
N LYS A 75 6.68 8.98 8.17
CA LYS A 75 7.58 8.19 9.01
C LYS A 75 6.90 7.73 10.29
N ASP A 76 6.23 8.65 11.00
CA ASP A 76 5.57 8.32 12.27
C ASP A 76 4.42 7.33 12.06
N PHE A 77 3.64 7.51 10.98
CA PHE A 77 2.58 6.57 10.61
C PHE A 77 3.15 5.17 10.32
N LEU A 78 4.21 5.07 9.50
CA LEU A 78 4.83 3.78 9.16
C LEU A 78 5.45 3.10 10.39
N MET A 79 6.13 3.86 11.26
CA MET A 79 6.70 3.33 12.50
C MET A 79 5.62 2.81 13.45
N ASP A 80 4.51 3.52 13.59
CA ASP A 80 3.38 3.08 14.41
C ASP A 80 2.69 1.83 13.80
N LEU A 81 2.53 1.79 12.48
CA LEU A 81 2.00 0.63 11.77
C LEU A 81 2.90 -0.62 11.97
N ILE A 82 4.20 -0.49 11.75
CA ILE A 82 5.17 -1.59 11.91
C ILE A 82 5.17 -2.10 13.36
N LYS A 83 5.12 -1.19 14.33
CA LYS A 83 5.07 -1.55 15.75
C LYS A 83 3.84 -2.39 16.09
N ASN A 84 2.69 -2.06 15.52
CA ASN A 84 1.46 -2.83 15.72
C ASN A 84 1.46 -4.15 14.94
N LEU A 85 2.02 -4.19 13.73
CA LEU A 85 2.18 -5.42 12.94
C LEU A 85 3.14 -6.42 13.58
N GLY A 86 4.27 -5.94 14.16
CA GLY A 86 5.31 -6.80 14.76
C GLY A 86 4.90 -7.46 16.08
N ARG A 87 3.85 -6.96 16.75
CA ARG A 87 3.37 -7.45 18.05
C ARG A 87 2.07 -8.24 17.98
N GLY A 88 1.41 -8.25 16.83
CA GLY A 88 0.21 -9.04 16.64
C GLY A 88 0.54 -10.52 16.67
N GLU A 89 0.01 -11.28 17.65
CA GLU A 89 -0.06 -12.73 17.53
C GLU A 89 -0.66 -13.05 16.17
N ILE A 90 -0.02 -13.95 15.42
CA ILE A 90 -0.48 -14.37 14.10
C ILE A 90 -1.83 -15.08 14.30
N SER A 91 -2.89 -14.31 14.34
CA SER A 91 -4.24 -14.84 14.38
C SER A 91 -4.46 -15.71 13.12
N THR A 92 -5.22 -16.78 13.27
CA THR A 92 -5.58 -17.67 12.13
C THR A 92 -6.12 -16.91 10.93
N ALA A 93 -6.79 -15.76 11.16
CA ALA A 93 -7.22 -14.82 10.12
C ALA A 93 -6.03 -14.22 9.35
N SER A 94 -4.88 -13.93 10.01
CA SER A 94 -3.70 -13.40 9.34
C SER A 94 -2.95 -14.48 8.53
N LEU A 95 -3.08 -15.76 8.90
CA LEU A 95 -2.56 -16.88 8.12
C LEU A 95 -3.37 -17.09 6.83
N ILE A 96 -4.67 -16.91 6.91
CA ILE A 96 -5.57 -16.98 5.75
C ILE A 96 -5.29 -15.82 4.80
N THR A 97 -5.18 -14.59 5.31
CA THR A 97 -4.83 -13.42 4.49
C THR A 97 -3.43 -13.53 3.90
N LYS A 98 -2.43 -14.06 4.63
CA LYS A 98 -1.11 -14.36 4.08
C LYS A 98 -1.16 -15.41 2.98
N LYS A 99 -1.93 -16.50 3.14
CA LYS A 99 -2.09 -17.51 2.10
C LYS A 99 -2.80 -16.96 0.86
N ILE A 100 -3.86 -16.20 1.03
CA ILE A 100 -4.57 -15.54 -0.08
C ILE A 100 -3.62 -14.56 -0.77
N TYR A 101 -2.84 -13.78 0.00
CA TYR A 101 -1.84 -12.85 -0.54
C TYR A 101 -0.72 -13.58 -1.30
N GLN A 102 -0.21 -14.70 -0.78
CA GLN A 102 0.81 -15.50 -1.47
C GLN A 102 0.28 -16.10 -2.78
N VAL A 103 -0.94 -16.65 -2.78
CA VAL A 103 -1.60 -17.16 -4.00
C VAL A 103 -1.83 -16.03 -5.00
N TRP A 104 -2.34 -14.89 -4.52
CA TRP A 104 -2.54 -13.70 -5.35
C TRP A 104 -1.22 -13.19 -5.93
N ARG A 105 -0.17 -13.05 -5.12
CA ARG A 105 1.18 -12.65 -5.56
C ARG A 105 1.75 -13.61 -6.60
N THR A 106 1.53 -14.91 -6.42
CA THR A 106 1.97 -15.93 -7.40
C THR A 106 1.23 -15.74 -8.73
N ILE A 107 -0.08 -15.46 -8.68
CA ILE A 107 -0.90 -15.26 -9.89
C ILE A 107 -0.53 -13.93 -10.58
N THR A 108 -0.35 -12.85 -9.84
CA THR A 108 -0.03 -11.53 -10.41
C THR A 108 1.42 -11.40 -10.86
N ASN A 109 2.34 -12.08 -10.18
CA ASN A 109 3.75 -12.16 -10.57
C ASN A 109 4.02 -13.29 -11.60
N TYR A 110 2.98 -14.03 -12.00
CA TYR A 110 3.10 -14.90 -13.17
C TYR A 110 3.33 -13.99 -14.38
N ASN A 111 4.61 -13.80 -14.69
CA ASN A 111 5.06 -13.01 -15.82
C ASN A 111 4.51 -13.63 -17.09
N VAL A 112 3.40 -13.12 -17.57
CA VAL A 112 2.92 -13.44 -18.91
C VAL A 112 4.03 -12.97 -19.86
N PRO A 113 4.62 -13.87 -20.70
CA PRO A 113 5.76 -13.54 -21.57
C PRO A 113 5.59 -12.27 -22.41
N GLY A 114 4.33 -11.87 -22.69
CA GLY A 114 4.01 -10.63 -23.40
C GLY A 114 4.21 -9.35 -22.58
N ARG A 115 4.13 -9.41 -21.25
CA ARG A 115 4.37 -8.24 -20.37
C ARG A 115 5.85 -7.99 -20.14
N SER A 116 6.63 -9.06 -20.09
CA SER A 116 8.09 -9.01 -19.98
C SER A 116 8.72 -8.39 -21.24
N ARG A 117 8.24 -8.73 -22.44
CA ARG A 117 8.69 -8.11 -23.70
C ARG A 117 8.43 -6.61 -23.74
N LYS A 118 7.24 -6.15 -23.33
CA LYS A 118 6.87 -4.74 -23.36
C LYS A 118 7.69 -3.89 -22.38
N ASN A 119 8.06 -4.45 -21.21
CA ASN A 119 8.91 -3.77 -20.25
C ASN A 119 10.39 -3.73 -20.71
N VAL A 120 10.85 -4.74 -21.43
CA VAL A 120 12.21 -4.77 -22.00
C VAL A 120 12.30 -3.80 -23.19
N GLU A 121 11.31 -3.77 -24.08
CA GLU A 121 11.22 -2.81 -25.19
C GLU A 121 11.25 -1.36 -24.68
N HIS A 122 10.50 -1.05 -23.62
CA HIS A 122 10.50 0.31 -23.06
C HIS A 122 11.84 0.73 -22.42
N HIS A 123 12.63 -0.20 -21.93
CA HIS A 123 13.97 0.09 -21.41
C HIS A 123 15.01 0.33 -22.53
N TYR A 124 14.81 -0.23 -23.73
CA TYR A 124 15.67 0.00 -24.86
C TYR A 124 15.29 1.23 -25.70
N ASP A 125 14.03 1.69 -25.63
CA ASP A 125 13.56 2.89 -26.32
C ASP A 125 13.89 4.22 -25.61
N ILE A 126 14.54 4.18 -24.43
CA ILE A 126 15.02 5.40 -23.73
C ILE A 126 16.31 5.94 -24.36
N GLY A 127 16.91 5.24 -25.32
CA GLY A 127 17.98 5.73 -26.16
C GLY A 127 17.43 6.49 -27.37
N GLY A 128 17.35 7.83 -27.21
CA GLY A 128 16.85 8.85 -28.11
C GLY A 128 16.76 8.59 -29.62
N GLU A 129 15.96 9.40 -30.29
CA GLU A 129 15.61 9.46 -31.73
C GLU A 129 16.79 9.44 -32.76
N LYS A 130 18.00 9.17 -32.35
CA LYS A 130 19.16 8.99 -33.20
C LYS A 130 19.96 7.78 -32.76
N GLY A 131 19.55 6.60 -33.19
CA GLY A 131 20.25 5.33 -33.37
C GLY A 131 21.70 5.13 -32.86
N GLU A 132 22.16 5.85 -31.86
CA GLU A 132 23.46 5.64 -31.23
C GLU A 132 23.32 4.59 -30.13
N LYS A 133 23.76 3.40 -30.44
CA LYS A 133 23.84 2.29 -29.49
C LYS A 133 24.80 2.70 -28.38
N LEU A 134 24.35 2.62 -27.14
CA LEU A 134 25.11 2.97 -25.93
C LEU A 134 26.42 2.18 -25.77
N TYR A 135 26.69 1.22 -26.65
CA TYR A 135 27.86 0.33 -26.65
C TYR A 135 28.92 0.65 -27.70
N ASP A 136 28.74 1.71 -28.50
CA ASP A 136 29.75 2.12 -29.50
C ASP A 136 30.74 3.18 -28.98
N ILE A 137 30.79 3.42 -27.66
CA ILE A 137 31.62 4.44 -27.02
C ILE A 137 32.83 3.82 -26.26
N PHE A 138 33.12 2.53 -26.46
CA PHE A 138 34.33 1.91 -25.88
C PHE A 138 35.15 1.19 -26.92
#